data_b50672eadd5c6c081a1b505f53c4dbb3
#
_entry.id   b50672eadd5c6c081a1b505f53c4dbb3
#
_cell.length_a   1.000
_cell.length_b   1.000
_cell.length_c   1.000
_cell.angle_alpha   90.00
_cell.angle_beta   90.00
_cell.angle_gamma   90.00
#
_symmetry.space_group_name_H-M   'P 1'
#
loop_
_entity.id
_entity.type
_entity.pdbx_description
1 polymer ?
#
loop_
_entity_poly.entity_id
_entity_poly.type
_entity_poly.pdbx_seq_one_letter_code
_entity_poly.pdbx_strand_id
1 'polypeptide(L)'
;MKISHIPEHIEQLTIMNVPEYYKLNNNHALIVRSKAETDFWLKTHYGFQVMNGHVFYTETMTDFQAEVQLRMNPNSKFDQAGLFVMISEKCWLKTSLEYIPDGPSHLGAVVTNNGYSDWSTQDFPTELANEQLRFRIVRKRGDYTIYVKKIHQWEQIRITHLMEDIGNKPIKIGFYTCSPSKNNGFETEFLEFTTENI
;
A
#
# COMPACT_ATOMS: atom_id res chain seq x y z
N MET A 1 -19.35 -1.73 1.43
CA MET A 1 -19.18 -1.22 2.81
C MET A 1 -18.35 0.04 2.73
N LYS A 2 -18.81 1.16 3.24
CA LYS A 2 -18.02 2.41 3.25
C LYS A 2 -17.40 2.51 4.65
N ILE A 3 -16.14 2.16 4.77
CA ILE A 3 -15.35 2.43 5.99
C ILE A 3 -14.80 3.84 5.81
N SER A 4 -15.47 4.84 6.37
CA SER A 4 -15.17 6.26 6.07
C SER A 4 -14.18 6.90 7.04
N HIS A 5 -13.79 6.23 8.13
CA HIS A 5 -12.74 6.69 9.05
C HIS A 5 -12.04 5.48 9.66
N ILE A 6 -10.71 5.41 9.56
CA ILE A 6 -9.90 4.33 10.14
C ILE A 6 -10.16 4.14 11.64
N PRO A 7 -10.36 5.20 12.46
CA PRO A 7 -10.48 5.06 13.91
C PRO A 7 -11.71 4.30 14.39
N GLU A 8 -12.83 4.47 13.70
CA GLU A 8 -14.11 3.90 14.15
C GLU A 8 -14.26 2.42 13.79
N HIS A 9 -13.33 1.87 12.97
CA HIS A 9 -13.49 0.54 12.38
C HIS A 9 -12.19 -0.26 12.32
N ILE A 10 -11.14 0.14 13.05
CA ILE A 10 -9.86 -0.59 13.04
C ILE A 10 -10.02 -2.03 13.52
N GLU A 11 -10.94 -2.29 14.43
CA GLU A 11 -11.26 -3.65 14.89
C GLU A 11 -11.90 -4.53 13.80
N GLN A 12 -12.38 -3.94 12.70
CA GLN A 12 -12.90 -4.66 11.54
C GLN A 12 -11.81 -5.03 10.52
N LEU A 13 -10.60 -4.54 10.71
CA LEU A 13 -9.46 -4.85 9.85
C LEU A 13 -8.65 -6.01 10.43
N THR A 14 -8.26 -6.91 9.55
CA THR A 14 -7.30 -7.97 9.87
C THR A 14 -5.89 -7.46 9.66
N ILE A 15 -4.95 -7.86 10.53
CA ILE A 15 -3.55 -7.47 10.42
C ILE A 15 -2.74 -8.65 9.90
N MET A 16 -2.04 -8.45 8.78
CA MET A 16 -1.01 -9.35 8.28
C MET A 16 0.36 -8.77 8.65
N ASN A 17 1.20 -9.58 9.30
CA ASN A 17 2.52 -9.19 9.81
C ASN A 17 2.44 -8.00 10.78
N VAL A 18 2.24 -8.29 12.05
CA VAL A 18 2.06 -7.27 13.10
C VAL A 18 3.24 -6.28 13.12
N PRO A 19 3.00 -4.95 13.04
CA PRO A 19 4.03 -3.93 13.07
C PRO A 19 4.73 -3.85 14.44
N GLU A 20 5.72 -2.97 14.60
CA GLU A 20 6.35 -2.72 15.90
C GLU A 20 5.33 -2.22 16.91
N TYR A 21 4.54 -1.23 16.50
CA TYR A 21 3.31 -0.82 17.20
C TYR A 21 2.32 -0.12 16.24
N TYR A 22 1.09 0.01 16.69
CA TYR A 22 0.10 0.89 16.10
C TYR A 22 -0.77 1.49 17.19
N LYS A 23 -1.23 2.72 16.99
CA LYS A 23 -2.08 3.44 17.94
C LYS A 23 -2.88 4.53 17.23
N LEU A 24 -4.03 4.88 17.78
CA LEU A 24 -4.75 6.08 17.37
C LEU A 24 -4.15 7.31 18.04
N ASN A 25 -4.02 8.39 17.29
CA ASN A 25 -3.63 9.69 17.85
C ASN A 25 -4.87 10.52 18.22
N ASN A 26 -4.66 11.70 18.83
CA ASN A 26 -5.74 12.58 19.25
C ASN A 26 -6.57 13.16 18.08
N ASN A 27 -6.06 13.10 16.87
CA ASN A 27 -6.74 13.56 15.64
C ASN A 27 -7.44 12.39 14.92
N HIS A 28 -7.61 11.26 15.58
CA HIS A 28 -8.23 10.07 15.03
C HIS A 28 -7.51 9.48 13.81
N ALA A 29 -6.23 9.71 13.61
CA ALA A 29 -5.44 9.01 12.63
C ALA A 29 -4.75 7.78 13.24
N LEU A 30 -4.56 6.73 12.43
CA LEU A 30 -3.82 5.54 12.84
C LEU A 30 -2.34 5.73 12.57
N ILE A 31 -1.56 5.84 13.64
CA ILE A 31 -0.09 5.80 13.56
C ILE A 31 0.33 4.34 13.54
N VAL A 32 1.12 3.97 12.54
CA VAL A 32 1.74 2.64 12.42
C VAL A 32 3.25 2.80 12.33
N ARG A 33 3.99 2.14 13.22
CA ARG A 33 5.44 2.04 13.12
C ARG A 33 5.82 0.70 12.51
N SER A 34 6.45 0.74 11.34
CA SER A 34 6.97 -0.46 10.69
C SER A 34 8.17 -1.02 11.46
N LYS A 35 8.41 -2.32 11.33
CA LYS A 35 9.69 -2.93 11.68
C LYS A 35 10.71 -2.67 10.58
N ALA A 36 11.99 -2.68 10.93
CA ALA A 36 13.09 -2.73 9.98
C ALA A 36 13.11 -4.06 9.20
N GLU A 37 13.81 -4.09 8.07
CA GLU A 37 13.99 -5.27 7.21
C GLU A 37 12.67 -5.90 6.73
N THR A 38 11.66 -5.05 6.48
CA THR A 38 10.35 -5.45 5.98
C THR A 38 10.12 -4.97 4.56
N ASP A 39 9.54 -5.84 3.71
CA ASP A 39 9.24 -5.52 2.31
C ASP A 39 8.19 -6.49 1.73
N PHE A 40 7.77 -6.21 0.50
CA PHE A 40 7.05 -7.11 -0.40
C PHE A 40 7.76 -7.14 -1.75
N TRP A 41 8.49 -8.23 -2.01
CA TRP A 41 9.19 -8.47 -3.27
C TRP A 41 9.41 -9.95 -3.52
N LEU A 42 9.19 -10.43 -4.74
CA LEU A 42 9.44 -11.81 -5.11
C LEU A 42 10.30 -11.91 -6.38
N LYS A 43 11.44 -12.58 -6.25
CA LYS A 43 12.35 -13.12 -7.29
C LYS A 43 12.96 -12.11 -8.26
N THR A 44 12.15 -11.34 -8.99
CA THR A 44 12.59 -10.53 -10.13
C THR A 44 13.80 -9.68 -9.81
N HIS A 45 14.80 -9.68 -10.69
CA HIS A 45 16.00 -8.86 -10.70
C HIS A 45 16.91 -9.04 -9.47
N TYR A 46 16.40 -8.87 -8.25
CA TYR A 46 17.20 -8.85 -7.02
C TYR A 46 17.43 -10.24 -6.41
N GLY A 47 16.70 -11.27 -6.81
CA GLY A 47 16.84 -12.65 -6.36
C GLY A 47 16.33 -12.96 -4.96
N PHE A 48 15.96 -11.96 -4.15
CA PHE A 48 15.38 -12.19 -2.82
C PHE A 48 13.85 -12.38 -2.88
N GLN A 49 13.30 -12.92 -1.80
CA GLN A 49 11.86 -13.11 -1.63
C GLN A 49 11.50 -12.69 -0.21
N VAL A 50 10.70 -11.63 -0.08
CA VAL A 50 10.27 -11.05 1.20
C VAL A 50 8.77 -10.75 1.13
N MET A 51 8.03 -11.12 2.18
CA MET A 51 6.58 -10.95 2.30
C MET A 51 6.21 -10.60 3.75
N ASN A 52 6.97 -9.68 4.36
CA ASN A 52 6.85 -9.38 5.79
C ASN A 52 6.48 -7.92 6.10
N GLY A 53 6.15 -7.11 5.10
CA GLY A 53 5.57 -5.78 5.31
C GLY A 53 4.22 -5.86 6.05
N HIS A 54 3.80 -4.78 6.67
CA HIS A 54 2.64 -4.73 7.55
C HIS A 54 1.41 -4.27 6.78
N VAL A 55 0.33 -5.08 6.77
CA VAL A 55 -0.92 -4.77 6.06
C VAL A 55 -2.10 -4.81 7.03
N PHE A 56 -2.95 -3.78 6.94
CA PHE A 56 -4.28 -3.74 7.55
C PHE A 56 -5.31 -3.89 6.42
N TYR A 57 -6.12 -4.95 6.44
CA TYR A 57 -6.98 -5.29 5.32
C TYR A 57 -8.37 -5.76 5.71
N THR A 58 -9.29 -5.67 4.77
CA THR A 58 -10.57 -6.38 4.74
C THR A 58 -10.63 -7.29 3.53
N GLU A 59 -11.67 -8.12 3.42
CA GLU A 59 -11.88 -9.02 2.28
C GLU A 59 -13.15 -8.68 1.52
N THR A 60 -13.12 -8.86 0.19
CA THR A 60 -14.28 -8.70 -0.69
C THR A 60 -14.25 -9.71 -1.83
N MET A 61 -15.44 -10.00 -2.40
CA MET A 61 -15.62 -10.82 -3.61
C MET A 61 -16.08 -9.98 -4.81
N THR A 62 -16.35 -8.68 -4.60
CA THR A 62 -16.98 -7.82 -5.61
C THR A 62 -15.97 -6.87 -6.25
N ASP A 63 -16.36 -6.24 -7.35
CA ASP A 63 -15.66 -5.07 -7.86
C ASP A 63 -15.70 -3.95 -6.83
N PHE A 64 -14.60 -3.21 -6.72
CA PHE A 64 -14.45 -2.19 -5.69
C PHE A 64 -13.62 -0.99 -6.14
N GLN A 65 -13.82 0.12 -5.45
CA GLN A 65 -12.88 1.23 -5.37
C GLN A 65 -12.36 1.33 -3.93
N ALA A 66 -11.04 1.40 -3.77
CA ALA A 66 -10.41 1.62 -2.47
C ALA A 66 -9.50 2.85 -2.52
N GLU A 67 -9.52 3.63 -1.45
CA GLU A 67 -8.66 4.81 -1.29
C GLU A 67 -7.98 4.80 0.07
N VAL A 68 -6.75 5.30 0.10
CA VAL A 68 -6.03 5.62 1.35
C VAL A 68 -5.51 7.04 1.30
N GLN A 69 -5.62 7.74 2.41
CA GLN A 69 -4.97 9.02 2.65
C GLN A 69 -4.00 8.85 3.82
N LEU A 70 -2.75 9.23 3.59
CA LEU A 70 -1.67 8.99 4.54
C LEU A 70 -0.65 10.15 4.55
N ARG A 71 0.16 10.17 5.59
CA ARG A 71 1.39 10.97 5.69
C ARG A 71 2.50 10.06 6.18
N MET A 72 3.64 10.10 5.51
CA MET A 72 4.83 9.36 5.90
C MET A 72 5.76 10.26 6.71
N ASN A 73 6.51 9.67 7.64
CA ASN A 73 7.66 10.30 8.28
C ASN A 73 8.91 9.43 8.01
N PRO A 74 9.34 9.31 6.74
CA PRO A 74 10.39 8.40 6.34
C PRO A 74 11.76 8.90 6.81
N ASN A 75 12.65 7.98 7.12
CA ASN A 75 14.01 8.28 7.57
C ASN A 75 15.09 7.44 6.88
N SER A 76 14.68 6.43 6.13
CA SER A 76 15.60 5.50 5.46
C SER A 76 15.17 5.23 4.04
N LYS A 77 16.14 4.91 3.18
CA LYS A 77 15.90 4.57 1.78
C LYS A 77 14.89 3.41 1.65
N PHE A 78 13.90 3.60 0.78
CA PHE A 78 12.80 2.66 0.52
C PHE A 78 11.75 2.54 1.62
N ASP A 79 11.75 3.39 2.64
CA ASP A 79 10.60 3.54 3.52
C ASP A 79 9.37 3.83 2.66
N GLN A 80 8.29 3.06 2.82
CA GLN A 80 7.17 3.10 1.89
C GLN A 80 5.83 2.80 2.55
N ALA A 81 4.78 3.44 2.04
CA ALA A 81 3.41 3.20 2.47
C ALA A 81 2.40 3.51 1.35
N GLY A 82 1.26 2.80 1.37
CA GLY A 82 0.21 2.98 0.37
C GLY A 82 -0.90 1.93 0.45
N LEU A 83 -1.45 1.53 -0.71
CA LEU A 83 -2.48 0.50 -0.82
C LEU A 83 -1.88 -0.86 -1.18
N PHE A 84 -2.57 -1.91 -0.73
CA PHE A 84 -2.19 -3.30 -0.97
C PHE A 84 -3.41 -4.15 -1.34
N VAL A 85 -3.28 -4.98 -2.38
CA VAL A 85 -4.28 -5.98 -2.80
C VAL A 85 -3.63 -7.33 -2.92
N MET A 86 -4.27 -8.40 -2.43
CA MET A 86 -3.71 -9.74 -2.48
C MET A 86 -4.79 -10.79 -2.73
N ILE A 87 -4.52 -11.67 -3.69
CA ILE A 87 -5.30 -12.88 -3.97
C ILE A 87 -4.63 -14.10 -3.33
N SER A 88 -3.30 -14.18 -3.47
CA SER A 88 -2.44 -15.20 -2.88
C SER A 88 -1.03 -14.64 -2.64
N GLU A 89 -0.18 -15.41 -1.95
CA GLU A 89 1.24 -15.05 -1.74
C GLU A 89 2.03 -14.89 -3.06
N LYS A 90 1.51 -15.41 -4.18
CA LYS A 90 2.14 -15.31 -5.51
C LYS A 90 1.42 -14.36 -6.46
N CYS A 91 0.31 -13.74 -6.01
CA CYS A 91 -0.50 -12.85 -6.82
C CYS A 91 -1.05 -11.69 -5.98
N TRP A 92 -0.40 -10.53 -6.10
CA TRP A 92 -0.71 -9.33 -5.33
C TRP A 92 -0.22 -8.06 -6.05
N LEU A 93 -0.68 -6.90 -5.60
CA LEU A 93 -0.15 -5.60 -6.00
C LEU A 93 -0.03 -4.68 -4.79
N LYS A 94 0.95 -3.77 -4.85
CA LYS A 94 1.07 -2.63 -3.94
C LYS A 94 1.27 -1.34 -4.74
N THR A 95 0.80 -0.22 -4.22
CA THR A 95 1.13 1.12 -4.74
C THR A 95 1.51 2.04 -3.60
N SER A 96 2.56 2.83 -3.77
CA SER A 96 3.17 3.62 -2.71
C SER A 96 4.00 4.79 -3.23
N LEU A 97 4.39 5.65 -2.30
CA LEU A 97 5.62 6.40 -2.39
C LEU A 97 6.72 5.61 -1.69
N GLU A 98 7.89 5.45 -2.34
CA GLU A 98 9.12 4.89 -1.78
C GLU A 98 10.15 6.01 -1.63
N TYR A 99 10.55 6.28 -0.40
CA TYR A 99 11.44 7.39 -0.06
C TYR A 99 12.88 7.15 -0.49
N ILE A 100 13.48 8.15 -1.16
CA ILE A 100 14.89 8.17 -1.56
C ILE A 100 15.52 9.47 -1.02
N PRO A 101 16.42 9.40 -0.02
CA PRO A 101 16.95 10.61 0.61
C PRO A 101 17.81 11.49 -0.30
N ASP A 102 18.53 10.88 -1.24
CA ASP A 102 19.55 11.57 -2.08
C ASP A 102 19.13 11.72 -3.56
N GLY A 103 17.84 11.67 -3.87
CA GLY A 103 17.33 11.78 -5.22
C GLY A 103 15.81 11.86 -5.25
N PRO A 104 15.17 11.86 -6.39
CA PRO A 104 13.73 11.81 -6.44
C PRO A 104 13.23 10.51 -5.80
N SER A 105 12.22 10.62 -4.92
CA SER A 105 11.50 9.47 -4.39
C SER A 105 10.72 8.79 -5.51
N HIS A 106 10.36 7.52 -5.32
CA HIS A 106 9.70 6.73 -6.35
C HIS A 106 8.20 6.59 -6.02
N LEU A 107 7.36 7.24 -6.82
CA LEU A 107 5.93 7.02 -6.83
C LEU A 107 5.63 5.89 -7.81
N GLY A 108 4.95 4.82 -7.36
CA GLY A 108 4.76 3.72 -8.29
C GLY A 108 3.91 2.57 -7.78
N ALA A 109 4.04 1.46 -8.47
CA ALA A 109 3.35 0.22 -8.12
C ALA A 109 4.19 -1.01 -8.43
N VAL A 110 4.10 -2.01 -7.56
CA VAL A 110 4.60 -3.36 -7.80
C VAL A 110 3.41 -4.28 -8.04
N VAL A 111 3.49 -5.08 -9.08
CA VAL A 111 2.53 -6.13 -9.40
C VAL A 111 3.25 -7.47 -9.40
N THR A 112 2.71 -8.42 -8.68
CA THR A 112 3.27 -9.78 -8.63
C THR A 112 2.26 -10.76 -9.20
N ASN A 113 2.67 -11.45 -10.25
CA ASN A 113 1.93 -12.56 -10.85
C ASN A 113 2.84 -13.79 -10.91
N ASN A 114 2.31 -14.98 -10.58
CA ASN A 114 3.05 -16.23 -10.54
C ASN A 114 4.33 -16.18 -9.69
N GLY A 115 4.35 -15.30 -8.69
CA GLY A 115 5.49 -15.10 -7.79
C GLY A 115 6.66 -14.32 -8.42
N TYR A 116 6.44 -13.55 -9.46
CA TYR A 116 7.41 -12.60 -10.03
C TYR A 116 6.89 -11.18 -9.91
N SER A 117 7.66 -10.33 -9.25
CA SER A 117 7.33 -8.92 -9.04
C SER A 117 7.78 -8.07 -10.24
N ASP A 118 6.93 -7.15 -10.64
CA ASP A 118 7.11 -6.19 -11.71
C ASP A 118 6.87 -4.78 -11.12
N TRP A 119 7.85 -3.89 -11.24
CA TRP A 119 7.83 -2.56 -10.63
C TRP A 119 7.87 -1.45 -11.68
N SER A 120 6.96 -0.52 -11.58
CA SER A 120 6.95 0.72 -12.36
C SER A 120 7.04 1.93 -11.43
N THR A 121 7.82 2.93 -11.81
CA THR A 121 8.06 4.14 -11.01
C THR A 121 7.94 5.41 -11.84
N GLN A 122 7.62 6.50 -11.14
CA GLN A 122 7.71 7.87 -11.58
C GLN A 122 8.48 8.67 -10.53
N ASP A 123 9.22 9.69 -10.96
CA ASP A 123 9.89 10.60 -10.04
C ASP A 123 8.88 11.39 -9.21
N PHE A 124 9.16 11.52 -7.93
CA PHE A 124 8.40 12.33 -6.99
C PHE A 124 9.36 13.21 -6.17
N PRO A 125 9.07 14.51 -5.99
CA PRO A 125 9.92 15.42 -5.22
C PRO A 125 10.10 14.91 -3.78
N THR A 126 11.32 14.57 -3.40
CA THR A 126 11.62 13.98 -2.09
C THR A 126 11.28 14.91 -0.93
N GLU A 127 11.41 16.21 -1.12
CA GLU A 127 11.02 17.24 -0.17
C GLU A 127 9.53 17.24 0.16
N LEU A 128 8.70 16.63 -0.67
CA LEU A 128 7.26 16.47 -0.45
C LEU A 128 6.88 15.08 0.11
N ALA A 129 7.85 14.23 0.44
CA ALA A 129 7.58 12.87 0.93
C ALA A 129 6.84 12.84 2.28
N ASN A 130 6.95 13.92 3.07
CA ASN A 130 6.25 14.08 4.36
C ASN A 130 4.87 14.74 4.20
N GLU A 131 4.51 15.15 2.99
CA GLU A 131 3.22 15.75 2.73
C GLU A 131 2.12 14.68 2.64
N GLN A 132 0.89 15.14 2.59
CA GLN A 132 -0.26 14.26 2.51
C GLN A 132 -0.38 13.63 1.13
N LEU A 133 -0.39 12.30 1.09
CA LEU A 133 -0.53 11.49 -0.10
C LEU A 133 -1.90 10.81 -0.13
N ARG A 134 -2.44 10.60 -1.33
CA ARG A 134 -3.67 9.86 -1.50
C ARG A 134 -3.58 8.94 -2.73
N PHE A 135 -3.85 7.64 -2.50
CA PHE A 135 -3.86 6.61 -3.53
C PHE A 135 -5.26 6.05 -3.70
N ARG A 136 -5.55 5.57 -4.92
CA ARG A 136 -6.80 4.88 -5.26
C ARG A 136 -6.48 3.64 -6.10
N ILE A 137 -7.18 2.55 -5.80
CA ILE A 137 -7.23 1.36 -6.65
C ILE A 137 -8.68 1.10 -7.02
N VAL A 138 -8.94 0.91 -8.31
CA VAL A 138 -10.25 0.49 -8.84
C VAL A 138 -10.09 -0.90 -9.44
N ARG A 139 -10.86 -1.88 -8.95
CA ARG A 139 -10.93 -3.25 -9.49
C ARG A 139 -12.18 -3.41 -10.33
N LYS A 140 -12.01 -3.99 -11.54
CA LYS A 140 -13.11 -4.46 -12.39
C LYS A 140 -12.75 -5.81 -13.01
N ARG A 141 -13.38 -6.89 -12.53
CA ARG A 141 -13.24 -8.27 -13.09
C ARG A 141 -11.77 -8.71 -13.25
N GLY A 142 -10.93 -8.50 -12.23
CA GLY A 142 -9.51 -8.90 -12.25
C GLY A 142 -8.57 -7.87 -12.88
N ASP A 143 -9.09 -6.80 -13.48
CA ASP A 143 -8.31 -5.65 -13.93
C ASP A 143 -8.28 -4.57 -12.86
N TYR A 144 -7.11 -3.97 -12.69
CA TYR A 144 -6.85 -2.97 -11.66
C TYR A 144 -6.31 -1.70 -12.29
N THR A 145 -6.95 -0.57 -11.98
CA THR A 145 -6.43 0.76 -12.32
C THR A 145 -5.98 1.47 -11.06
N ILE A 146 -4.76 1.96 -11.06
CA ILE A 146 -4.10 2.60 -9.92
C ILE A 146 -3.94 4.08 -10.20
N TYR A 147 -4.29 4.89 -9.20
CA TYR A 147 -4.24 6.34 -9.28
C TYR A 147 -3.53 6.94 -8.07
N VAL A 148 -2.91 8.09 -8.28
CA VAL A 148 -2.47 9.01 -7.22
C VAL A 148 -3.22 10.34 -7.34
N LYS A 149 -3.50 10.99 -6.23
CA LYS A 149 -4.10 12.33 -6.26
C LYS A 149 -3.00 13.39 -6.30
N LYS A 150 -2.93 14.14 -7.39
CA LYS A 150 -2.08 15.32 -7.54
C LYS A 150 -2.94 16.58 -7.48
N ILE A 151 -2.65 17.46 -6.53
CA ILE A 151 -3.35 18.74 -6.30
C ILE A 151 -4.88 18.55 -6.30
N HIS A 152 -5.55 18.66 -7.45
CA HIS A 152 -7.02 18.63 -7.55
C HIS A 152 -7.58 17.45 -8.35
N GLN A 153 -6.73 16.62 -8.99
CA GLN A 153 -7.18 15.54 -9.87
C GLN A 153 -6.51 14.20 -9.58
N TRP A 154 -7.22 13.12 -9.92
CA TRP A 154 -6.66 11.78 -9.93
C TRP A 154 -5.87 11.57 -11.22
N GLU A 155 -4.62 11.16 -11.08
CA GLU A 155 -3.76 10.77 -12.19
C GLU A 155 -3.58 9.26 -12.18
N GLN A 156 -3.88 8.63 -13.33
CA GLN A 156 -3.66 7.21 -13.50
C GLN A 156 -2.16 6.95 -13.64
N ILE A 157 -1.63 6.05 -12.82
CA ILE A 157 -0.20 5.68 -12.84
C ILE A 157 0.04 4.26 -13.37
N ARG A 158 -0.98 3.38 -13.31
CA ARG A 158 -0.86 2.01 -13.85
C ARG A 158 -2.22 1.40 -14.14
N ILE A 159 -2.27 0.54 -15.18
CA ILE A 159 -3.31 -0.47 -15.40
C ILE A 159 -2.62 -1.83 -15.36
N THR A 160 -3.23 -2.81 -14.71
CA THR A 160 -2.69 -4.17 -14.61
C THR A 160 -3.79 -5.20 -14.40
N HIS A 161 -3.42 -6.46 -14.58
CA HIS A 161 -4.27 -7.62 -14.32
C HIS A 161 -3.62 -8.52 -13.26
N LEU A 162 -4.41 -9.06 -12.32
CA LEU A 162 -3.96 -10.09 -11.40
C LEU A 162 -4.46 -11.47 -11.89
N MET A 163 -3.54 -12.32 -12.32
CA MET A 163 -3.85 -13.57 -13.04
C MET A 163 -4.67 -14.57 -12.21
N GLU A 164 -4.60 -14.54 -10.89
CA GLU A 164 -5.40 -15.40 -10.02
C GLU A 164 -6.74 -14.80 -9.63
N ASP A 165 -7.03 -13.55 -10.02
CA ASP A 165 -8.31 -12.88 -9.76
C ASP A 165 -9.37 -13.27 -10.79
N ILE A 166 -9.86 -14.48 -10.68
CA ILE A 166 -10.91 -15.06 -11.54
C ILE A 166 -12.28 -15.08 -10.87
N GLY A 167 -12.47 -14.32 -9.77
CA GLY A 167 -13.75 -14.18 -9.07
C GLY A 167 -14.15 -15.37 -8.19
N ASN A 168 -13.23 -16.28 -7.89
CA ASN A 168 -13.51 -17.50 -7.10
C ASN A 168 -12.89 -17.49 -5.70
N LYS A 169 -12.17 -16.44 -5.33
CA LYS A 169 -11.51 -16.30 -4.03
C LYS A 169 -11.77 -14.91 -3.44
N PRO A 170 -11.81 -14.78 -2.11
CA PRO A 170 -11.78 -13.47 -1.47
C PRO A 170 -10.50 -12.70 -1.82
N ILE A 171 -10.67 -11.41 -2.03
CA ILE A 171 -9.59 -10.47 -2.33
C ILE A 171 -9.33 -9.67 -1.07
N LYS A 172 -8.10 -9.70 -0.58
CA LYS A 172 -7.65 -8.82 0.50
C LYS A 172 -7.36 -7.45 -0.08
N ILE A 173 -7.98 -6.42 0.46
CA ILE A 173 -7.75 -5.02 0.11
C ILE A 173 -7.51 -4.20 1.37
N GLY A 174 -6.46 -3.41 1.38
CA GLY A 174 -6.10 -2.62 2.54
C GLY A 174 -4.97 -1.64 2.28
N PHE A 175 -4.39 -1.14 3.36
CA PHE A 175 -3.23 -0.26 3.32
C PHE A 175 -2.04 -0.92 4.01
N TYR A 176 -0.84 -0.48 3.64
CA TYR A 176 0.40 -1.09 4.12
C TYR A 176 1.49 -0.08 4.39
N THR A 177 2.47 -0.50 5.18
CA THR A 177 3.75 0.17 5.38
C THR A 177 4.86 -0.84 5.57
N CYS A 178 6.07 -0.54 5.10
CA CYS A 178 7.27 -1.34 5.36
C CYS A 178 8.54 -0.51 5.20
N SER A 179 9.64 -0.99 5.81
CA SER A 179 10.97 -0.36 5.79
C SER A 179 12.02 -1.43 5.45
N PRO A 180 12.53 -1.49 4.20
CA PRO A 180 13.54 -2.46 3.79
C PRO A 180 14.92 -2.26 4.44
N SER A 181 15.18 -1.07 4.95
CA SER A 181 16.45 -0.73 5.61
C SER A 181 16.63 -1.50 6.92
N LYS A 182 17.89 -1.71 7.32
CA LYS A 182 18.27 -2.25 8.63
C LYS A 182 18.11 -1.27 9.80
N ASN A 183 17.73 -0.04 9.53
CA ASN A 183 17.44 0.97 10.53
C ASN A 183 16.12 0.68 11.26
N ASN A 184 15.77 1.53 12.22
CA ASN A 184 14.68 1.29 13.18
C ASN A 184 13.25 1.40 12.63
N GLY A 185 12.99 1.12 11.35
CA GLY A 185 11.67 1.34 10.76
C GLY A 185 11.26 2.83 10.77
N PHE A 186 10.02 3.13 10.40
CA PHE A 186 9.51 4.51 10.38
C PHE A 186 8.01 4.57 10.71
N GLU A 187 7.51 5.76 10.98
CA GLU A 187 6.09 5.98 11.25
C GLU A 187 5.34 6.44 10.00
N THR A 188 4.17 5.83 9.80
CA THR A 188 3.17 6.28 8.83
C THR A 188 1.90 6.66 9.58
N GLU A 189 1.34 7.81 9.27
CA GLU A 189 0.05 8.27 9.74
C GLU A 189 -0.99 7.98 8.66
N PHE A 190 -1.91 7.04 8.90
CA PHE A 190 -3.05 6.76 8.03
C PHE A 190 -4.25 7.59 8.50
N LEU A 191 -4.67 8.52 7.66
CA LEU A 191 -5.71 9.52 7.95
C LEU A 191 -7.09 9.01 7.58
N GLU A 192 -7.20 8.31 6.44
CA GLU A 192 -8.45 7.78 5.92
C GLU A 192 -8.18 6.49 5.13
N PHE A 193 -9.06 5.52 5.25
CA PHE A 193 -9.15 4.38 4.35
C PHE A 193 -10.61 4.13 4.03
N THR A 194 -10.92 4.04 2.74
CA THR A 194 -12.27 3.72 2.29
C THR A 194 -12.26 2.58 1.29
N THR A 195 -13.26 1.74 1.34
CA THR A 195 -13.54 0.75 0.29
C THR A 195 -15.04 0.74 0.02
N GLU A 196 -15.41 0.79 -1.24
CA GLU A 196 -16.81 0.76 -1.69
C GLU A 196 -16.96 -0.22 -2.86
N ASN A 197 -18.06 -0.96 -2.87
CA ASN A 197 -18.43 -1.80 -4.00
C ASN A 197 -18.95 -0.94 -5.16
N ILE A 198 -18.59 -1.28 -6.39
CA ILE A 198 -18.98 -0.57 -7.63
C ILE A 198 -19.60 -1.50 -8.65
#